data_b3afdbf2527e4bc2c59ffa2d02545aaf
#
_entry.id   b3afdbf2527e4bc2c59ffa2d02545aaf
#
_cell.length_a   1.000
_cell.length_b   1.000
_cell.length_c   1.000
_cell.angle_alpha   90.00
_cell.angle_beta   90.00
_cell.angle_gamma   90.00
#
_symmetry.space_group_name_H-M   'P 1'
#
loop_
_entity.id
_entity.type
_entity.pdbx_description
1 polymer ?
#
loop_
_entity_poly.entity_id
_entity_poly.type
_entity_poly.pdbx_seq_one_letter_code
_entity_poly.pdbx_strand_id
1 'polypeptide(L)'
;MRSLVLSAALLLAGLGQAQAQDAAAGEKVFAQCRACHQIGPNAKNAVGPELNGVIGRHSGSVEGYNYSPANKNSGLTWDEATFRDYIKDPKAKVPGTKMIYAGLKDEQKVNDLVAYLKQFDAQGQKTTQ
;
A
#
# COMPACT_ATOMS: atom_id res chain seq x y z
N MET A 1 -58.95 29.95 -12.78
CA MET A 1 -58.22 28.68 -12.50
C MET A 1 -56.81 28.83 -13.05
N ARG A 2 -55.85 28.99 -12.15
CA ARG A 2 -54.43 29.12 -12.52
C ARG A 2 -53.72 27.86 -12.07
N SER A 3 -53.32 27.04 -13.03
CA SER A 3 -52.55 25.85 -12.78
C SER A 3 -51.08 26.18 -12.55
N LEU A 4 -50.58 25.95 -11.34
CA LEU A 4 -49.19 26.03 -11.01
C LEU A 4 -48.53 24.68 -11.37
N VAL A 5 -47.71 24.71 -12.38
CA VAL A 5 -46.82 23.55 -12.73
C VAL A 5 -45.57 23.67 -11.89
N LEU A 6 -45.43 22.81 -10.88
CA LEU A 6 -44.19 22.63 -10.14
C LEU A 6 -43.23 21.78 -10.97
N SER A 7 -42.20 22.43 -11.52
CA SER A 7 -41.07 21.72 -12.13
C SER A 7 -40.14 21.23 -11.02
N ALA A 8 -40.15 19.92 -10.76
CA ALA A 8 -39.18 19.31 -9.88
C ALA A 8 -37.85 19.13 -10.67
N ALA A 9 -36.86 19.91 -10.34
CA ALA A 9 -35.49 19.72 -10.83
C ALA A 9 -34.86 18.58 -10.07
N LEU A 10 -34.67 17.43 -10.73
CA LEU A 10 -33.84 16.32 -10.21
C LEU A 10 -32.39 16.75 -10.30
N LEU A 11 -31.81 17.08 -9.15
CA LEU A 11 -30.35 17.16 -8.96
C LEU A 11 -29.79 15.75 -8.94
N LEU A 12 -29.25 15.30 -10.06
CA LEU A 12 -28.39 14.14 -10.13
C LEU A 12 -27.05 14.50 -9.46
N ALA A 13 -26.96 14.23 -8.16
CA ALA A 13 -25.68 14.22 -7.48
C ALA A 13 -24.86 13.07 -8.08
N GLY A 14 -23.90 13.40 -8.92
CA GLY A 14 -22.91 12.46 -9.42
C GLY A 14 -22.09 11.96 -8.22
N LEU A 15 -22.42 10.79 -7.70
CA LEU A 15 -21.57 10.05 -6.77
C LEU A 15 -20.32 9.66 -7.54
N GLY A 16 -19.24 10.44 -7.35
CA GLY A 16 -17.92 10.03 -7.79
C GLY A 16 -17.64 8.67 -7.15
N GLN A 17 -17.54 7.63 -7.97
CA GLN A 17 -17.15 6.31 -7.49
C GLN A 17 -15.69 6.38 -7.07
N ALA A 18 -15.44 6.51 -5.76
CA ALA A 18 -14.13 6.21 -5.21
C ALA A 18 -13.83 4.75 -5.55
N GLN A 19 -12.70 4.51 -6.23
CA GLN A 19 -12.28 3.14 -6.53
C GLN A 19 -12.08 2.41 -5.21
N ALA A 20 -12.89 1.37 -4.96
CA ALA A 20 -12.81 0.57 -3.76
C ALA A 20 -11.44 -0.12 -3.67
N GLN A 21 -10.84 -0.08 -2.48
CA GLN A 21 -9.67 -0.87 -2.13
C GLN A 21 -10.14 -2.29 -1.80
N ASP A 22 -9.51 -3.30 -2.39
CA ASP A 22 -9.84 -4.70 -2.21
C ASP A 22 -8.65 -5.48 -1.66
N ALA A 23 -8.70 -5.83 -0.37
CA ALA A 23 -7.64 -6.57 0.30
C ALA A 23 -7.47 -8.00 -0.27
N ALA A 24 -8.53 -8.66 -0.68
CA ALA A 24 -8.44 -9.99 -1.30
C ALA A 24 -7.77 -9.92 -2.68
N ALA A 25 -8.07 -8.90 -3.48
CA ALA A 25 -7.35 -8.65 -4.72
C ALA A 25 -5.89 -8.24 -4.43
N GLY A 26 -5.64 -7.50 -3.37
CA GLY A 26 -4.30 -7.11 -2.92
C GLY A 26 -3.43 -8.30 -2.52
N GLU A 27 -4.01 -9.34 -1.94
CA GLU A 27 -3.29 -10.59 -1.66
C GLU A 27 -2.76 -11.24 -2.94
N LYS A 28 -3.54 -11.20 -4.00
CA LYS A 28 -3.11 -11.71 -5.32
C LYS A 28 -1.98 -10.85 -5.91
N VAL A 29 -2.05 -9.54 -5.74
CA VAL A 29 -0.96 -8.63 -6.13
C VAL A 29 0.30 -8.93 -5.32
N PHE A 30 0.17 -9.17 -4.02
CA PHE A 30 1.28 -9.48 -3.13
C PHE A 30 2.00 -10.78 -3.48
N ALA A 31 1.39 -11.68 -4.22
CA ALA A 31 2.00 -12.93 -4.64
C ALA A 31 3.37 -12.73 -5.31
N GLN A 32 3.54 -11.68 -6.10
CA GLN A 32 4.83 -11.33 -6.71
C GLN A 32 5.88 -10.84 -5.71
N CYS A 33 5.46 -10.36 -4.55
CA CYS A 33 6.33 -9.85 -3.49
C CYS A 33 6.87 -10.98 -2.61
N ARG A 34 6.21 -12.13 -2.60
CA ARG A 34 6.54 -13.28 -1.75
C ARG A 34 7.87 -13.93 -2.09
N ALA A 35 8.41 -13.67 -3.27
CA ALA A 35 9.75 -14.13 -3.63
C ALA A 35 10.83 -13.56 -2.69
N CYS A 36 10.60 -12.37 -2.13
CA CYS A 36 11.57 -11.65 -1.31
C CYS A 36 11.06 -11.31 0.10
N HIS A 37 9.75 -11.17 0.28
CA HIS A 37 9.14 -10.69 1.52
C HIS A 37 8.17 -11.68 2.13
N GLN A 38 8.10 -11.67 3.45
CA GLN A 38 7.08 -12.42 4.21
C GLN A 38 6.19 -11.43 4.98
N ILE A 39 4.96 -11.83 5.23
CA ILE A 39 3.99 -11.10 6.03
C ILE A 39 3.12 -12.08 6.81
N GLY A 40 2.72 -11.73 8.01
CA GLY A 40 1.89 -12.56 8.87
C GLY A 40 2.55 -12.91 10.19
N PRO A 41 1.88 -13.73 11.05
CA PRO A 41 2.33 -13.98 12.42
C PRO A 41 3.73 -14.60 12.56
N ASN A 42 4.17 -15.35 11.57
CA ASN A 42 5.47 -16.04 11.58
C ASN A 42 6.43 -15.48 10.54
N ALA A 43 6.19 -14.26 10.06
CA ALA A 43 7.02 -13.64 9.04
C ALA A 43 8.44 -13.41 9.54
N LYS A 44 9.40 -13.72 8.68
CA LYS A 44 10.84 -13.55 8.92
C LYS A 44 11.45 -12.71 7.81
N ASN A 45 12.57 -12.09 8.12
CA ASN A 45 13.42 -11.50 7.11
C ASN A 45 13.91 -12.58 6.14
N ALA A 46 13.96 -12.24 4.88
CA ALA A 46 14.40 -13.12 3.80
C ALA A 46 15.30 -12.30 2.85
N VAL A 47 15.10 -12.36 1.56
CA VAL A 47 15.79 -11.46 0.60
C VAL A 47 15.48 -10.01 0.91
N GLY A 48 14.23 -9.71 1.24
CA GLY A 48 13.78 -8.43 1.78
C GLY A 48 13.37 -8.53 3.26
N PRO A 49 13.14 -7.40 3.94
CA PRO A 49 12.63 -7.42 5.30
C PRO A 49 11.21 -7.97 5.36
N GLU A 50 10.80 -8.47 6.53
CA GLU A 50 9.40 -8.78 6.76
C GLU A 50 8.55 -7.51 6.68
N LEU A 51 7.29 -7.63 6.32
CA LEU A 51 6.43 -6.49 6.01
C LEU A 51 5.30 -6.25 7.03
N ASN A 52 5.39 -6.85 8.21
CA ASN A 52 4.39 -6.64 9.25
C ASN A 52 4.32 -5.16 9.67
N GLY A 53 3.13 -4.60 9.65
CA GLY A 53 2.92 -3.21 9.99
C GLY A 53 3.65 -2.21 9.11
N VAL A 54 3.98 -2.59 7.87
CA VAL A 54 4.79 -1.74 6.97
C VAL A 54 4.15 -0.39 6.69
N ILE A 55 2.83 -0.33 6.55
CA ILE A 55 2.15 0.96 6.39
C ILE A 55 2.15 1.71 7.73
N GLY A 56 2.88 2.81 7.76
CA GLY A 56 3.12 3.60 8.96
C GLY A 56 4.49 3.35 9.64
N ARG A 57 5.27 2.39 9.15
CA ARG A 57 6.57 2.02 9.69
C ARG A 57 7.70 2.91 9.14
N HIS A 58 8.70 3.21 9.96
CA HIS A 58 9.89 3.88 9.48
C HIS A 58 10.71 3.00 8.53
N SER A 59 11.21 3.58 7.47
CA SER A 59 12.13 2.92 6.55
C SER A 59 13.40 2.49 7.29
N GLY A 60 13.87 1.30 6.99
CA GLY A 60 15.11 0.80 7.57
C GLY A 60 15.02 0.38 9.04
N SER A 61 13.83 0.13 9.57
CA SER A 61 13.62 -0.08 11.01
C SER A 61 13.44 -1.53 11.44
N VAL A 62 13.32 -2.50 10.54
CA VAL A 62 13.14 -3.90 10.92
C VAL A 62 14.43 -4.45 11.53
N GLU A 63 14.32 -4.97 12.74
CA GLU A 63 15.44 -5.56 13.46
C GLU A 63 16.02 -6.76 12.71
N GLY A 64 17.33 -6.84 12.68
CA GLY A 64 18.04 -7.96 12.09
C GLY A 64 18.10 -7.98 10.56
N TYR A 65 17.49 -7.04 9.87
CA TYR A 65 17.60 -6.93 8.43
C TYR A 65 18.73 -6.00 8.01
N ASN A 66 19.53 -6.43 7.05
CA ASN A 66 20.64 -5.64 6.53
C ASN A 66 20.17 -4.77 5.36
N TYR A 67 19.69 -3.56 5.68
CA TYR A 67 19.25 -2.60 4.67
C TYR A 67 20.40 -2.02 3.85
N SER A 68 20.10 -1.53 2.64
CA SER A 68 21.01 -0.63 1.95
C SER A 68 21.20 0.66 2.77
N PRO A 69 22.37 1.32 2.69
CA PRO A 69 22.54 2.64 3.31
C PRO A 69 21.46 3.63 2.87
N ALA A 70 21.06 3.58 1.61
CA ALA A 70 20.01 4.44 1.06
C ALA A 70 18.68 4.28 1.80
N ASN A 71 18.23 3.05 2.04
CA ASN A 71 17.00 2.79 2.78
C ASN A 71 17.13 3.17 4.25
N LYS A 72 18.23 2.77 4.89
CA LYS A 72 18.46 3.03 6.31
C LYS A 72 18.49 4.52 6.61
N ASN A 73 19.07 5.30 5.72
CA ASN A 73 19.27 6.74 5.90
C ASN A 73 18.23 7.60 5.19
N SER A 74 17.20 7.00 4.60
CA SER A 74 16.19 7.73 3.82
C SER A 74 15.36 8.70 4.66
N GLY A 75 15.16 8.41 5.94
CA GLY A 75 14.30 9.20 6.82
C GLY A 75 12.81 9.09 6.51
N LEU A 76 12.43 8.17 5.62
CA LEU A 76 11.03 8.00 5.21
C LEU A 76 10.22 7.24 6.25
N THR A 77 8.95 7.60 6.35
CA THR A 77 7.92 6.78 6.97
C THR A 77 7.02 6.27 5.86
N TRP A 78 6.73 4.96 5.88
CA TRP A 78 5.87 4.32 4.89
C TRP A 78 4.39 4.61 5.14
N ASP A 79 4.02 5.90 5.23
CA ASP A 79 2.61 6.26 5.12
C ASP A 79 2.08 5.87 3.72
N GLU A 80 0.77 5.88 3.55
CA GLU A 80 0.19 5.42 2.28
C GLU A 80 0.73 6.20 1.07
N ALA A 81 0.85 7.52 1.17
CA ALA A 81 1.32 8.36 0.07
C ALA A 81 2.78 8.04 -0.29
N THR A 82 3.65 7.95 0.69
CA THR A 82 5.07 7.63 0.50
C THR A 82 5.25 6.21 -0.04
N PHE A 83 4.49 5.25 0.50
CA PHE A 83 4.52 3.88 0.00
C PHE A 83 4.07 3.79 -1.47
N ARG A 84 3.00 4.49 -1.83
CA ARG A 84 2.50 4.54 -3.23
C ARG A 84 3.56 5.06 -4.19
N ASP A 85 4.22 6.13 -3.83
CA ASP A 85 5.30 6.69 -4.64
C ASP A 85 6.47 5.70 -4.79
N TYR A 86 6.85 5.05 -3.68
CA TYR A 86 7.93 4.09 -3.67
C TYR A 86 7.64 2.85 -4.51
N ILE A 87 6.47 2.24 -4.34
CA ILE A 87 6.16 0.98 -5.01
C ILE A 87 5.99 1.14 -6.53
N LYS A 88 5.67 2.34 -6.99
CA LYS A 88 5.62 2.66 -8.42
C LYS A 88 6.99 2.70 -9.08
N ASP A 89 8.00 3.16 -8.35
CA ASP A 89 9.38 3.25 -8.82
C ASP A 89 10.34 3.31 -7.62
N PRO A 90 10.74 2.14 -7.09
CA PRO A 90 11.61 2.10 -5.91
C PRO A 90 12.93 2.85 -6.08
N LYS A 91 13.56 2.74 -7.24
CA LYS A 91 14.86 3.39 -7.50
C LYS A 91 14.76 4.90 -7.60
N ALA A 92 13.65 5.42 -8.10
CA ALA A 92 13.42 6.86 -8.17
C ALA A 92 13.16 7.44 -6.78
N LYS A 93 12.36 6.75 -5.95
CA LYS A 93 12.02 7.22 -4.60
C LYS A 93 13.18 7.09 -3.62
N VAL A 94 13.92 5.99 -3.69
CA VAL A 94 15.10 5.72 -2.85
C VAL A 94 16.28 5.34 -3.74
N PRO A 95 16.98 6.32 -4.32
CA PRO A 95 18.16 6.04 -5.12
C PRO A 95 19.20 5.27 -4.30
N GLY A 96 19.69 4.16 -4.83
CA GLY A 96 20.61 3.26 -4.12
C GLY A 96 19.93 2.15 -3.33
N THR A 97 18.60 2.03 -3.39
CA THR A 97 17.91 0.89 -2.80
C THR A 97 18.41 -0.43 -3.41
N LYS A 98 18.57 -1.44 -2.57
CA LYS A 98 18.93 -2.78 -3.06
C LYS A 98 17.72 -3.62 -3.49
N MET A 99 16.52 -3.11 -3.32
CA MET A 99 15.31 -3.78 -3.78
C MET A 99 15.26 -3.81 -5.31
N ILE A 100 15.31 -5.01 -5.87
CA ILE A 100 15.25 -5.22 -7.33
C ILE A 100 13.80 -5.45 -7.72
N TYR A 101 13.10 -4.37 -8.04
CA TYR A 101 11.71 -4.38 -8.45
C TYR A 101 11.44 -3.21 -9.40
N ALA A 102 10.90 -3.49 -10.58
CA ALA A 102 10.70 -2.47 -11.60
C ALA A 102 9.61 -1.44 -11.24
N GLY A 103 8.69 -1.83 -10.38
CA GLY A 103 7.60 -0.97 -9.93
C GLY A 103 6.22 -1.48 -10.33
N LEU A 104 5.24 -1.14 -9.53
CA LEU A 104 3.82 -1.42 -9.76
C LEU A 104 3.15 -0.14 -10.26
N LYS A 105 2.79 -0.11 -11.54
CA LYS A 105 2.30 1.09 -12.22
C LYS A 105 0.78 1.21 -12.23
N ASP A 106 0.06 0.09 -12.10
CA ASP A 106 -1.39 0.05 -12.12
C ASP A 106 -1.96 0.60 -10.80
N GLU A 107 -2.69 1.70 -10.89
CA GLU A 107 -3.25 2.40 -9.71
C GLU A 107 -4.21 1.52 -8.91
N GLN A 108 -5.04 0.71 -9.57
CA GLN A 108 -5.97 -0.18 -8.87
C GLN A 108 -5.21 -1.26 -8.11
N LYS A 109 -4.19 -1.83 -8.70
CA LYS A 109 -3.35 -2.83 -8.03
C LYS A 109 -2.59 -2.23 -6.86
N VAL A 110 -2.13 -0.98 -6.97
CA VAL A 110 -1.52 -0.27 -5.83
C VAL A 110 -2.53 -0.08 -4.70
N ASN A 111 -3.77 0.34 -5.02
CA ASN A 111 -4.84 0.49 -4.04
C ASN A 111 -5.13 -0.83 -3.32
N ASP A 112 -5.25 -1.90 -4.06
CA ASP A 112 -5.55 -3.23 -3.52
C ASP A 112 -4.38 -3.75 -2.66
N LEU A 113 -3.15 -3.56 -3.10
CA LEU A 113 -1.96 -3.93 -2.33
C LEU A 113 -1.90 -3.17 -1.00
N VAL A 114 -2.14 -1.87 -0.99
CA VAL A 114 -2.18 -1.06 0.24
C VAL A 114 -3.25 -1.60 1.19
N ALA A 115 -4.45 -1.90 0.70
CA ALA A 115 -5.52 -2.48 1.51
C ALA A 115 -5.10 -3.81 2.14
N TYR A 116 -4.42 -4.67 1.39
CA TYR A 116 -3.90 -5.92 1.91
C TYR A 116 -2.84 -5.73 3.00
N LEU A 117 -1.86 -4.88 2.75
CA LEU A 117 -0.76 -4.62 3.70
C LEU A 117 -1.26 -3.99 5.01
N LYS A 118 -2.25 -3.11 4.94
CA LYS A 118 -2.84 -2.44 6.10
C LYS A 118 -3.55 -3.39 7.07
N GLN A 119 -3.92 -4.57 6.64
CA GLN A 119 -4.55 -5.56 7.51
C GLN A 119 -3.62 -6.07 8.61
N PHE A 120 -2.31 -5.98 8.42
CA PHE A 120 -1.33 -6.57 9.32
C PHE A 120 -0.73 -5.53 10.26
N ASP A 121 -0.79 -5.81 11.56
CA ASP A 121 -0.07 -5.04 12.57
C ASP A 121 1.42 -5.41 12.64
N ALA A 122 2.16 -4.81 13.57
CA ALA A 122 3.58 -5.05 13.72
C ALA A 122 3.94 -6.49 14.12
N GLN A 123 2.99 -7.24 14.67
CA GLN A 123 3.12 -8.65 15.04
C GLN A 123 2.62 -9.59 13.94
N GLY A 124 2.16 -9.05 12.82
CA GLY A 124 1.64 -9.82 11.70
C GLY A 124 0.21 -10.34 11.93
N GLN A 125 -0.48 -9.83 12.94
CA GLN A 125 -1.88 -10.19 13.17
C GLN A 125 -2.77 -9.34 12.26
N LYS A 126 -3.80 -9.98 11.68
CA LYS A 126 -4.81 -9.24 10.93
C LYS A 126 -5.71 -8.48 11.89
N THR A 127 -5.79 -7.18 11.67
CA THR A 127 -6.72 -6.31 12.37
C THR A 127 -8.01 -6.20 11.57
N THR A 128 -9.15 -6.23 12.26
CA THR A 128 -10.44 -5.89 11.66
C THR A 128 -10.55 -4.38 11.53
N GLN A 129 -10.65 -3.91 10.32
CA GLN A 129 -10.98 -2.51 10.04
C GLN A 129 -12.43 -2.40 9.57
#